data_a3e16bcdeaac92302c5effe27b3fe44b
#
_entry.id   a3e16bcdeaac92302c5effe27b3fe44b
#
_cell.length_a   1.000
_cell.length_b   1.000
_cell.length_c   1.000
_cell.angle_alpha   90.00
_cell.angle_beta   90.00
_cell.angle_gamma   90.00
#
_symmetry.space_group_name_H-M   'P 1'
#
loop_
_entity.id
_entity.type
_entity.pdbx_description
1 polymer ?
#
loop_
_entity_poly.entity_id
_entity_poly.type
_entity_poly.pdbx_seq_one_letter_code
_entity_poly.pdbx_strand_id
1 'polypeptide(L)'
;MSHPEQLERLGSACPEAVPTAVLAGDPCYDRLLAALPQRAAFRRALGVGPEQRLVVLSSTWSPRSLFGDSHDGTIPEGGDDTAAGPLPWLLPRIASELPADEYRTVAVLHPNIWYGHGPGQLRAWLERARRAGLTLIPPLEGWRQALIAADCVLGDHGSVTFYAASLGTPVLLAAFPDGDLDPGSPVAALGRAAPRLRPYGSHGSLRAQIDHVVDAHERDRYAALAAQTSSSPGESAGLLRGLFYGLIGIPEPARHAARLDPLPLPPYEPAERTAPVRVLTQLVDTGPPEVAVTRYAGPVHEPEDTGPEAAHLAVPEDTADTGQLSTADVIVRTAAEDDPRMGPPAAWTADVLARHPYCALAVYVTGVDRCTVRIRGGTLLRLTAAPYGDGRARLCDPAAYASALHAWLAAGKPLEDTAHGITVRTGAARHRVTVERLRTDDGAPRG
;
A
#
# COMPACT_ATOMS: atom_id res chain seq x y z
N MET A 1 -26.31 -7.84 -19.87
CA MET A 1 -25.45 -6.70 -20.24
C MET A 1 -25.73 -5.54 -19.29
N SER A 2 -24.76 -4.69 -19.03
CA SER A 2 -24.90 -3.61 -18.07
C SER A 2 -25.37 -2.28 -18.69
N HIS A 3 -25.08 -2.03 -19.96
CA HIS A 3 -25.38 -0.76 -20.62
C HIS A 3 -25.74 -0.96 -22.11
N PRO A 4 -26.61 -0.12 -22.70
CA PRO A 4 -26.99 -0.20 -24.12
C PRO A 4 -25.82 -0.14 -25.10
N GLU A 5 -24.73 0.59 -24.79
CA GLU A 5 -23.54 0.64 -25.66
C GLU A 5 -22.92 -0.74 -25.88
N GLN A 6 -23.00 -1.64 -24.88
CA GLN A 6 -22.54 -3.03 -25.05
C GLN A 6 -23.42 -3.80 -26.03
N LEU A 7 -24.72 -3.49 -26.06
CA LEU A 7 -25.64 -4.10 -27.02
C LEU A 7 -25.36 -3.62 -28.45
N GLU A 8 -25.02 -2.34 -28.63
CA GLU A 8 -24.63 -1.78 -29.91
C GLU A 8 -23.34 -2.42 -30.43
N ARG A 9 -22.32 -2.55 -29.57
CA ARG A 9 -21.07 -3.24 -29.91
C ARG A 9 -21.29 -4.73 -30.21
N LEU A 10 -22.16 -5.39 -29.44
CA LEU A 10 -22.54 -6.78 -29.72
C LEU A 10 -23.18 -6.89 -31.08
N GLY A 11 -24.06 -5.96 -31.48
CA GLY A 11 -24.69 -5.92 -32.78
C GLY A 11 -23.71 -5.82 -33.94
N SER A 12 -22.56 -5.16 -33.73
CA SER A 12 -21.48 -5.06 -34.71
C SER A 12 -20.59 -6.29 -34.75
N ALA A 13 -20.31 -6.91 -33.58
CA ALA A 13 -19.36 -8.02 -33.46
C ALA A 13 -20.01 -9.40 -33.64
N CYS A 14 -21.25 -9.58 -33.19
CA CYS A 14 -21.99 -10.85 -33.21
C CYS A 14 -23.52 -10.57 -33.27
N PRO A 15 -24.05 -10.16 -34.43
CA PRO A 15 -25.46 -9.79 -34.58
C PRO A 15 -26.45 -10.86 -34.17
N GLU A 16 -26.08 -12.13 -34.33
CA GLU A 16 -26.89 -13.30 -33.98
C GLU A 16 -27.11 -13.45 -32.48
N ALA A 17 -26.26 -12.86 -31.64
CA ALA A 17 -26.42 -12.89 -30.18
C ALA A 17 -27.36 -11.79 -29.65
N VAL A 18 -27.65 -10.75 -30.43
CA VAL A 18 -28.48 -9.62 -30.02
C VAL A 18 -29.87 -10.03 -29.52
N PRO A 19 -30.62 -10.95 -30.22
CA PRO A 19 -31.94 -11.36 -29.75
C PRO A 19 -31.99 -12.03 -28.37
N THR A 20 -30.86 -12.55 -27.90
CA THR A 20 -30.75 -13.20 -26.58
C THR A 20 -30.16 -12.27 -25.52
N ALA A 21 -29.69 -11.11 -25.88
CA ALA A 21 -29.05 -10.15 -25.00
C ALA A 21 -30.13 -9.40 -24.18
N VAL A 22 -29.92 -9.34 -22.85
CA VAL A 22 -30.80 -8.64 -21.93
C VAL A 22 -30.02 -7.60 -21.13
N LEU A 23 -30.56 -6.39 -21.05
CA LEU A 23 -30.02 -5.34 -20.17
C LEU A 23 -30.50 -5.60 -18.74
N ALA A 24 -29.59 -5.95 -17.86
CA ALA A 24 -29.89 -6.30 -16.47
C ALA A 24 -29.03 -5.54 -15.44
N GLY A 25 -28.34 -4.48 -15.89
CA GLY A 25 -27.45 -3.73 -15.03
C GLY A 25 -26.15 -4.47 -14.68
N ASP A 26 -25.40 -3.93 -13.73
CA ASP A 26 -24.12 -4.49 -13.28
C ASP A 26 -24.14 -4.76 -11.75
N PRO A 27 -24.30 -6.03 -11.32
CA PRO A 27 -24.37 -6.38 -9.90
C PRO A 27 -23.05 -6.13 -9.17
N CYS A 28 -21.92 -6.13 -9.87
CA CYS A 28 -20.63 -5.79 -9.27
C CYS A 28 -20.56 -4.30 -8.94
N TYR A 29 -20.96 -3.45 -9.89
CA TYR A 29 -21.02 -2.01 -9.71
C TYR A 29 -22.01 -1.60 -8.63
N ASP A 30 -23.20 -2.24 -8.60
CA ASP A 30 -24.22 -2.00 -7.56
C ASP A 30 -23.67 -2.30 -6.15
N ARG A 31 -22.92 -3.41 -5.99
CA ARG A 31 -22.27 -3.73 -4.70
C ARG A 31 -21.22 -2.70 -4.32
N LEU A 32 -20.44 -2.19 -5.28
CA LEU A 32 -19.48 -1.14 -5.06
C LEU A 32 -20.17 0.15 -4.59
N LEU A 33 -21.20 0.59 -5.29
CA LEU A 33 -21.98 1.79 -4.93
C LEU A 33 -22.60 1.70 -3.53
N ALA A 34 -23.22 0.56 -3.22
CA ALA A 34 -23.83 0.31 -1.92
C ALA A 34 -22.84 0.30 -0.75
N ALA A 35 -21.56 -0.01 -1.05
CA ALA A 35 -20.52 -0.11 -0.04
C ALA A 35 -19.66 1.17 0.11
N LEU A 36 -19.82 2.20 -0.73
CA LEU A 36 -19.09 3.46 -0.64
C LEU A 36 -19.11 4.11 0.76
N PRO A 37 -20.23 4.11 1.50
CA PRO A 37 -20.26 4.65 2.87
C PRO A 37 -19.33 3.93 3.86
N GLN A 38 -18.88 2.71 3.53
CA GLN A 38 -18.01 1.90 4.37
C GLN A 38 -16.51 2.16 4.13
N ARG A 39 -16.14 3.13 3.25
CA ARG A 39 -14.75 3.45 2.90
C ARG A 39 -13.83 3.52 4.13
N ALA A 40 -14.21 4.21 5.19
CA ALA A 40 -13.40 4.35 6.39
C ALA A 40 -13.17 3.01 7.11
N ALA A 41 -14.16 2.11 7.10
CA ALA A 41 -14.02 0.77 7.67
C ALA A 41 -13.08 -0.10 6.83
N PHE A 42 -13.18 -0.05 5.50
CA PHE A 42 -12.28 -0.77 4.61
C PHE A 42 -10.84 -0.27 4.71
N ARG A 43 -10.62 1.05 4.82
CA ARG A 43 -9.29 1.59 5.06
C ARG A 43 -8.66 1.02 6.33
N ARG A 44 -9.39 1.01 7.44
CA ARG A 44 -8.91 0.40 8.70
C ARG A 44 -8.61 -1.09 8.56
N ALA A 45 -9.50 -1.83 7.91
CA ALA A 45 -9.31 -3.27 7.68
C ALA A 45 -8.09 -3.58 6.80
N LEU A 46 -7.74 -2.68 5.88
CA LEU A 46 -6.52 -2.78 5.06
C LEU A 46 -5.28 -2.20 5.77
N GLY A 47 -5.38 -1.78 7.02
CA GLY A 47 -4.27 -1.22 7.78
C GLY A 47 -3.81 0.15 7.31
N VAL A 48 -4.70 0.93 6.67
CA VAL A 48 -4.41 2.29 6.19
C VAL A 48 -4.66 3.28 7.32
N GLY A 49 -3.62 3.97 7.73
CA GLY A 49 -3.71 5.05 8.73
C GLY A 49 -4.48 6.28 8.20
N PRO A 50 -4.92 7.16 9.12
CA PRO A 50 -5.74 8.32 8.75
C PRO A 50 -5.02 9.29 7.80
N GLU A 51 -3.70 9.45 7.95
CA GLU A 51 -2.86 10.35 7.15
C GLU A 51 -2.14 9.65 5.98
N GLN A 52 -2.34 8.33 5.82
CA GLN A 52 -1.73 7.58 4.73
C GLN A 52 -2.58 7.60 3.48
N ARG A 53 -1.95 7.66 2.31
CA ARG A 53 -2.58 7.42 1.01
C ARG A 53 -2.52 5.92 0.67
N LEU A 54 -3.65 5.36 0.25
CA LEU A 54 -3.71 4.00 -0.28
C LEU A 54 -3.57 4.02 -1.80
N VAL A 55 -2.51 3.42 -2.30
CA VAL A 55 -2.26 3.23 -3.74
C VAL A 55 -2.54 1.76 -4.08
N VAL A 56 -3.46 1.54 -5.02
CA VAL A 56 -3.83 0.22 -5.51
C VAL A 56 -3.20 -0.02 -6.86
N LEU A 57 -2.39 -1.08 -6.98
CA LEU A 57 -1.91 -1.59 -8.26
C LEU A 57 -2.98 -2.54 -8.80
N SER A 58 -3.52 -2.27 -9.98
CA SER A 58 -4.55 -3.10 -10.61
C SER A 58 -4.06 -3.66 -11.94
N SER A 59 -3.96 -4.98 -12.06
CA SER A 59 -3.58 -5.63 -13.30
C SER A 59 -4.63 -6.60 -13.80
N THR A 60 -5.03 -6.42 -15.07
CA THR A 60 -5.68 -7.46 -15.85
C THR A 60 -4.66 -8.50 -16.31
N TRP A 61 -5.12 -9.52 -17.03
CA TRP A 61 -4.27 -10.58 -17.59
C TRP A 61 -4.10 -10.33 -19.09
N SER A 62 -2.95 -10.02 -19.52
CA SER A 62 -2.55 -9.98 -20.96
C SER A 62 -1.06 -9.65 -21.02
N PRO A 63 -0.37 -9.93 -22.13
CA PRO A 63 1.03 -9.54 -22.32
C PRO A 63 1.27 -8.03 -22.19
N ARG A 64 0.25 -7.22 -22.47
CA ARG A 64 0.32 -5.75 -22.43
C ARG A 64 -0.36 -5.14 -21.20
N SER A 65 -0.65 -5.96 -20.16
CA SER A 65 -1.18 -5.49 -18.89
C SER A 65 -0.08 -4.90 -18.00
N LEU A 66 -0.47 -4.40 -16.82
CA LEU A 66 0.48 -3.92 -15.83
C LEU A 66 1.45 -5.03 -15.37
N PHE A 67 0.94 -6.24 -15.15
CA PHE A 67 1.76 -7.40 -14.77
C PHE A 67 2.63 -7.89 -15.93
N GLY A 68 2.11 -7.82 -17.14
CA GLY A 68 2.69 -8.47 -18.31
C GLY A 68 2.46 -9.99 -18.28
N ASP A 69 2.72 -10.65 -19.40
CA ASP A 69 2.69 -12.11 -19.48
C ASP A 69 3.98 -12.56 -20.20
N SER A 70 5.04 -12.73 -19.42
CA SER A 70 6.24 -13.40 -19.90
C SER A 70 6.01 -14.91 -19.76
N HIS A 71 5.57 -15.55 -20.83
CA HIS A 71 5.30 -16.99 -20.91
C HIS A 71 6.50 -17.88 -20.56
N ASP A 72 7.70 -17.33 -20.51
CA ASP A 72 8.95 -18.06 -20.25
C ASP A 72 9.48 -17.92 -18.82
N GLY A 73 8.73 -17.21 -17.95
CA GLY A 73 9.10 -17.07 -16.51
C GLY A 73 10.36 -16.24 -16.28
N THR A 74 10.94 -15.64 -17.30
CA THR A 74 12.06 -14.71 -17.15
C THR A 74 11.54 -13.28 -17.01
N ILE A 75 11.78 -12.68 -15.84
CA ILE A 75 11.76 -11.23 -15.72
C ILE A 75 13.03 -10.76 -16.43
N PRO A 76 12.97 -9.99 -17.52
CA PRO A 76 14.17 -9.57 -18.23
C PRO A 76 15.08 -8.76 -17.30
N GLU A 77 16.22 -9.29 -16.96
CA GLU A 77 17.32 -8.48 -16.42
C GLU A 77 17.90 -7.68 -17.59
N GLY A 78 17.45 -6.44 -17.76
CA GLY A 78 18.11 -5.46 -18.60
C GLY A 78 18.06 -5.72 -20.12
N GLY A 79 16.88 -5.73 -20.71
CA GLY A 79 16.78 -5.77 -22.18
C GLY A 79 15.38 -5.39 -22.64
N ASP A 80 15.31 -4.59 -23.68
CA ASP A 80 14.17 -4.08 -24.43
C ASP A 80 12.81 -4.00 -23.68
N ASP A 81 12.51 -2.80 -23.16
CA ASP A 81 11.34 -2.45 -22.31
C ASP A 81 9.97 -2.74 -22.92
N THR A 82 9.89 -3.29 -24.10
CA THR A 82 8.63 -3.44 -24.86
C THR A 82 7.94 -4.80 -24.67
N ALA A 83 8.64 -5.80 -24.15
CA ALA A 83 8.12 -7.17 -24.02
C ALA A 83 7.63 -7.54 -22.61
N ALA A 84 8.14 -6.88 -21.57
CA ALA A 84 7.67 -7.07 -20.19
C ALA A 84 6.74 -5.93 -19.79
N GLY A 85 5.63 -6.25 -19.10
CA GLY A 85 4.77 -5.22 -18.53
C GLY A 85 5.51 -4.31 -17.55
N PRO A 86 4.95 -3.15 -17.16
CA PRO A 86 5.65 -2.16 -16.34
C PRO A 86 5.94 -2.58 -14.90
N LEU A 87 5.40 -3.70 -14.40
CA LEU A 87 5.54 -4.11 -13.01
C LEU A 87 7.00 -4.28 -12.55
N PRO A 88 7.92 -4.88 -13.35
CA PRO A 88 9.31 -5.06 -12.94
C PRO A 88 10.05 -3.76 -12.61
N TRP A 89 9.81 -2.68 -13.35
CA TRP A 89 10.42 -1.39 -13.06
C TRP A 89 9.60 -0.53 -12.07
N LEU A 90 8.29 -0.76 -11.98
CA LEU A 90 7.39 -0.01 -11.11
C LEU A 90 7.56 -0.39 -9.64
N LEU A 91 7.71 -1.69 -9.32
CA LEU A 91 7.84 -2.15 -7.94
C LEU A 91 9.06 -1.59 -7.21
N PRO A 92 10.27 -1.53 -7.82
CA PRO A 92 11.40 -0.84 -7.21
C PRO A 92 11.13 0.64 -6.95
N ARG A 93 10.46 1.34 -7.88
CA ARG A 93 10.08 2.74 -7.70
C ARG A 93 9.10 2.95 -6.55
N ILE A 94 8.13 2.08 -6.40
CA ILE A 94 7.21 2.11 -5.24
C ILE A 94 7.99 2.05 -3.93
N ALA A 95 8.95 1.13 -3.83
CA ALA A 95 9.73 0.95 -2.61
C ALA A 95 10.70 2.12 -2.34
N SER A 96 11.24 2.76 -3.39
CA SER A 96 12.27 3.81 -3.29
C SER A 96 11.73 5.24 -3.36
N GLU A 97 10.51 5.46 -3.89
CA GLU A 97 9.97 6.80 -4.09
C GLU A 97 8.71 7.09 -3.26
N LEU A 98 8.03 6.05 -2.71
CA LEU A 98 6.87 6.23 -1.83
C LEU A 98 7.25 6.00 -0.37
N PRO A 99 7.25 7.04 0.48
CA PRO A 99 7.57 6.88 1.90
C PRO A 99 6.61 5.91 2.59
N ALA A 100 7.17 4.93 3.30
CA ALA A 100 6.43 3.84 3.92
C ALA A 100 5.42 4.28 5.00
N ASP A 101 5.63 5.45 5.60
CA ASP A 101 4.73 6.03 6.61
C ASP A 101 3.61 6.87 6.00
N GLU A 102 3.77 7.34 4.77
CA GLU A 102 2.80 8.19 4.08
C GLU A 102 1.94 7.40 3.07
N TYR A 103 2.45 6.28 2.57
CA TYR A 103 1.78 5.45 1.58
C TYR A 103 1.62 4.01 2.05
N ARG A 104 0.46 3.46 1.77
CA ARG A 104 0.18 2.03 1.80
C ARG A 104 -0.05 1.55 0.37
N THR A 105 0.56 0.43 0.01
CA THR A 105 0.43 -0.13 -1.34
C THR A 105 -0.17 -1.53 -1.29
N VAL A 106 -1.12 -1.78 -2.18
CA VAL A 106 -1.73 -3.10 -2.35
C VAL A 106 -1.78 -3.46 -3.84
N ALA A 107 -1.70 -4.75 -4.16
CA ALA A 107 -1.83 -5.23 -5.53
C ALA A 107 -3.07 -6.12 -5.68
N VAL A 108 -3.87 -5.77 -6.69
CA VAL A 108 -5.04 -6.52 -7.16
C VAL A 108 -4.68 -7.11 -8.52
N LEU A 109 -4.41 -8.40 -8.55
CA LEU A 109 -4.05 -9.12 -9.77
C LEU A 109 -5.22 -9.97 -10.24
N HIS A 110 -5.46 -10.01 -11.56
CA HIS A 110 -6.54 -10.79 -12.14
C HIS A 110 -6.46 -12.27 -11.74
N PRO A 111 -7.61 -12.96 -11.51
CA PRO A 111 -7.60 -14.38 -11.15
C PRO A 111 -6.81 -15.28 -12.11
N ASN A 112 -6.81 -14.96 -13.42
CA ASN A 112 -6.04 -15.74 -14.41
C ASN A 112 -4.52 -15.66 -14.16
N ILE A 113 -4.00 -14.55 -13.63
CA ILE A 113 -2.59 -14.46 -13.21
C ILE A 113 -2.35 -15.41 -12.03
N TRP A 114 -3.23 -15.39 -11.03
CA TRP A 114 -3.11 -16.23 -9.84
C TRP A 114 -3.17 -17.73 -10.17
N TYR A 115 -4.11 -18.13 -11.01
CA TYR A 115 -4.33 -19.55 -11.33
C TYR A 115 -3.43 -20.03 -12.45
N GLY A 116 -3.03 -19.16 -13.36
CA GLY A 116 -2.11 -19.49 -14.46
C GLY A 116 -0.69 -19.77 -13.96
N HIS A 117 -0.17 -18.92 -13.06
CA HIS A 117 1.19 -19.06 -12.53
C HIS A 117 1.23 -19.80 -11.17
N GLY A 118 0.13 -19.81 -10.44
CA GLY A 118 0.04 -20.35 -9.09
C GLY A 118 0.44 -19.37 -7.98
N PRO A 119 -0.26 -19.42 -6.82
CA PRO A 119 -0.04 -18.47 -5.72
C PRO A 119 1.38 -18.46 -5.15
N GLY A 120 2.05 -19.62 -5.13
CA GLY A 120 3.42 -19.74 -4.65
C GLY A 120 4.42 -19.01 -5.54
N GLN A 121 4.29 -19.15 -6.86
CA GLN A 121 5.14 -18.46 -7.84
C GLN A 121 4.96 -16.95 -7.78
N LEU A 122 3.71 -16.47 -7.71
CA LEU A 122 3.45 -15.04 -7.57
C LEU A 122 4.06 -14.44 -6.30
N ARG A 123 3.94 -15.16 -5.16
CA ARG A 123 4.57 -14.72 -3.93
C ARG A 123 6.09 -14.67 -4.04
N ALA A 124 6.70 -15.63 -4.72
CA ALA A 124 8.15 -15.66 -4.96
C ALA A 124 8.60 -14.49 -5.85
N TRP A 125 7.91 -14.22 -6.96
CA TRP A 125 8.24 -13.10 -7.85
C TRP A 125 8.06 -11.74 -7.19
N LEU A 126 7.06 -11.59 -6.32
CA LEU A 126 6.74 -10.34 -5.64
C LEU A 126 7.36 -10.24 -4.23
N GLU A 127 8.21 -11.21 -3.85
CA GLU A 127 8.75 -11.33 -2.49
C GLU A 127 9.46 -10.06 -2.04
N ARG A 128 10.32 -9.49 -2.88
CA ARG A 128 11.02 -8.24 -2.57
C ARG A 128 10.06 -7.08 -2.30
N ALA A 129 9.04 -6.93 -3.13
CA ALA A 129 8.03 -5.89 -2.96
C ALA A 129 7.16 -6.14 -1.72
N ARG A 130 6.83 -7.40 -1.42
CA ARG A 130 6.09 -7.78 -0.20
C ARG A 130 6.89 -7.44 1.05
N ARG A 131 8.17 -7.78 1.09
CA ARG A 131 9.07 -7.40 2.20
C ARG A 131 9.23 -5.89 2.35
N ALA A 132 9.09 -5.14 1.26
CA ALA A 132 9.03 -3.69 1.27
C ALA A 132 7.65 -3.12 1.74
N GLY A 133 6.64 -3.97 1.93
CA GLY A 133 5.33 -3.59 2.46
C GLY A 133 4.16 -3.67 1.48
N LEU A 134 4.37 -4.17 0.23
CA LEU A 134 3.28 -4.42 -0.70
C LEU A 134 2.39 -5.56 -0.18
N THR A 135 1.09 -5.32 -0.07
CA THR A 135 0.11 -6.35 0.30
C THR A 135 -0.57 -6.91 -0.95
N LEU A 136 -0.63 -8.23 -1.09
CA LEU A 136 -1.34 -8.88 -2.18
C LEU A 136 -2.79 -9.12 -1.76
N ILE A 137 -3.73 -8.59 -2.53
CA ILE A 137 -5.16 -8.85 -2.31
C ILE A 137 -5.52 -10.20 -2.93
N PRO A 138 -6.25 -11.07 -2.22
CA PRO A 138 -6.73 -12.34 -2.78
C PRO A 138 -7.52 -12.15 -4.08
N PRO A 139 -7.43 -13.10 -5.05
CA PRO A 139 -7.94 -12.88 -6.40
C PRO A 139 -9.46 -12.73 -6.53
N LEU A 140 -10.23 -13.33 -5.63
CA LEU A 140 -11.69 -13.33 -5.70
C LEU A 140 -12.35 -12.33 -4.76
N GLU A 141 -11.70 -12.02 -3.64
CA GLU A 141 -12.27 -11.19 -2.58
C GLU A 141 -11.31 -10.06 -2.17
N GLY A 142 -11.85 -9.00 -1.57
CA GLY A 142 -11.06 -7.89 -1.07
C GLY A 142 -10.73 -6.79 -2.09
N TRP A 143 -10.73 -7.08 -3.39
CA TRP A 143 -10.38 -6.09 -4.41
C TRP A 143 -11.40 -4.94 -4.51
N ARG A 144 -12.70 -5.22 -4.32
CA ARG A 144 -13.75 -4.19 -4.29
C ARG A 144 -13.55 -3.24 -3.12
N GLN A 145 -13.24 -3.79 -1.96
CA GLN A 145 -12.95 -3.02 -0.75
C GLN A 145 -11.67 -2.19 -0.92
N ALA A 146 -10.65 -2.74 -1.58
CA ALA A 146 -9.42 -2.02 -1.91
C ALA A 146 -9.71 -0.83 -2.83
N LEU A 147 -10.52 -0.99 -3.88
CA LEU A 147 -10.93 0.11 -4.75
C LEU A 147 -11.69 1.21 -4.00
N ILE A 148 -12.66 0.84 -3.16
CA ILE A 148 -13.43 1.80 -2.36
C ILE A 148 -12.50 2.56 -1.39
N ALA A 149 -11.50 1.87 -0.83
CA ALA A 149 -10.54 2.45 0.10
C ALA A 149 -9.46 3.30 -0.58
N ALA A 150 -9.21 3.12 -1.88
CA ALA A 150 -8.11 3.72 -2.63
C ALA A 150 -8.17 5.25 -2.67
N ASP A 151 -6.99 5.88 -2.63
CA ASP A 151 -6.79 7.29 -2.93
C ASP A 151 -6.27 7.47 -4.36
N CYS A 152 -5.58 6.44 -4.90
CA CYS A 152 -5.15 6.38 -6.31
C CYS A 152 -5.10 4.93 -6.78
N VAL A 153 -5.43 4.69 -8.05
CA VAL A 153 -5.25 3.40 -8.71
C VAL A 153 -4.22 3.54 -9.81
N LEU A 154 -3.10 2.81 -9.68
CA LEU A 154 -2.16 2.58 -10.77
C LEU A 154 -2.64 1.34 -11.52
N GLY A 155 -3.16 1.52 -12.72
CA GLY A 155 -3.84 0.43 -13.41
C GLY A 155 -3.52 0.31 -14.89
N ASP A 156 -4.20 -0.62 -15.50
CA ASP A 156 -4.17 -0.89 -16.93
C ASP A 156 -5.57 -0.79 -17.56
N HIS A 157 -5.76 -1.42 -18.72
CA HIS A 157 -7.01 -1.47 -19.45
C HIS A 157 -8.05 -2.45 -18.88
N GLY A 158 -7.83 -2.96 -17.66
CA GLY A 158 -8.74 -3.92 -17.02
C GLY A 158 -10.00 -3.29 -16.43
N SER A 159 -11.04 -4.12 -16.27
CA SER A 159 -12.32 -3.69 -15.70
C SER A 159 -12.20 -3.14 -14.28
N VAL A 160 -11.26 -3.63 -13.48
CA VAL A 160 -11.04 -3.15 -12.10
C VAL A 160 -10.58 -1.69 -12.10
N THR A 161 -9.68 -1.31 -13.02
CA THR A 161 -9.25 0.07 -13.24
C THR A 161 -10.43 0.95 -13.71
N PHE A 162 -11.27 0.42 -14.61
CA PHE A 162 -12.46 1.11 -15.07
C PHE A 162 -13.48 1.35 -13.95
N TYR A 163 -13.73 0.35 -13.07
CA TYR A 163 -14.57 0.54 -11.89
C TYR A 163 -14.01 1.62 -10.94
N ALA A 164 -12.69 1.68 -10.74
CA ALA A 164 -12.10 2.74 -9.92
C ALA A 164 -12.44 4.13 -10.46
N ALA A 165 -12.25 4.35 -11.77
CA ALA A 165 -12.63 5.60 -12.43
C ALA A 165 -14.14 5.87 -12.29
N SER A 166 -14.98 4.84 -12.49
CA SER A 166 -16.45 4.96 -12.35
C SER A 166 -16.91 5.30 -10.93
N LEU A 167 -16.10 4.98 -9.91
CA LEU A 167 -16.34 5.39 -8.52
C LEU A 167 -15.84 6.81 -8.20
N GLY A 168 -15.22 7.49 -9.16
CA GLY A 168 -14.61 8.80 -8.97
C GLY A 168 -13.25 8.74 -8.25
N THR A 169 -12.56 7.60 -8.31
CA THR A 169 -11.21 7.47 -7.76
C THR A 169 -10.18 7.94 -8.79
N PRO A 170 -9.15 8.72 -8.39
CA PRO A 170 -8.03 9.07 -9.25
C PRO A 170 -7.36 7.85 -9.86
N VAL A 171 -7.17 7.85 -11.19
CA VAL A 171 -6.52 6.75 -11.92
C VAL A 171 -5.29 7.28 -12.66
N LEU A 172 -4.19 6.54 -12.57
CA LEU A 172 -2.96 6.76 -13.34
C LEU A 172 -2.66 5.48 -14.12
N LEU A 173 -2.71 5.54 -15.46
CA LEU A 173 -2.54 4.37 -16.32
C LEU A 173 -1.06 4.03 -16.48
N ALA A 174 -0.65 2.90 -15.94
CA ALA A 174 0.74 2.43 -16.03
C ALA A 174 0.99 1.54 -17.26
N ALA A 175 -0.06 0.86 -17.77
CA ALA A 175 -0.05 0.13 -19.02
C ALA A 175 -1.38 0.33 -19.74
N PHE A 176 -1.34 0.65 -21.02
CA PHE A 176 -2.58 0.83 -21.79
C PHE A 176 -2.35 0.62 -23.29
N PRO A 177 -2.67 -0.56 -23.85
CA PRO A 177 -2.50 -0.89 -25.26
C PRO A 177 -3.67 -0.37 -26.09
N ASP A 178 -3.63 0.90 -26.53
CA ASP A 178 -4.73 1.53 -27.27
C ASP A 178 -5.18 0.72 -28.49
N GLY A 179 -4.25 0.04 -29.18
CA GLY A 179 -4.55 -0.73 -30.39
C GLY A 179 -5.27 -2.06 -30.16
N ASP A 180 -5.37 -2.53 -28.90
CA ASP A 180 -6.01 -3.81 -28.57
C ASP A 180 -7.48 -3.64 -28.15
N LEU A 181 -7.96 -2.40 -28.08
CA LEU A 181 -9.29 -2.07 -27.59
C LEU A 181 -10.19 -1.56 -28.71
N ASP A 182 -11.47 -1.91 -28.66
CA ASP A 182 -12.48 -1.28 -29.48
C ASP A 182 -12.51 0.24 -29.19
N PRO A 183 -12.21 1.11 -30.18
CA PRO A 183 -12.14 2.56 -29.99
C PRO A 183 -13.45 3.18 -29.46
N GLY A 184 -14.59 2.53 -29.71
CA GLY A 184 -15.91 2.94 -29.20
C GLY A 184 -16.20 2.52 -27.77
N SER A 185 -15.36 1.68 -27.17
CA SER A 185 -15.61 1.16 -25.82
C SER A 185 -15.38 2.22 -24.71
N PRO A 186 -16.12 2.12 -23.60
CA PRO A 186 -15.89 2.97 -22.43
C PRO A 186 -14.46 2.84 -21.86
N VAL A 187 -13.84 1.66 -21.98
CA VAL A 187 -12.45 1.45 -21.55
C VAL A 187 -11.48 2.22 -22.44
N ALA A 188 -11.67 2.23 -23.77
CA ALA A 188 -10.87 3.07 -24.66
C ALA A 188 -11.07 4.56 -24.37
N ALA A 189 -12.29 4.98 -24.01
CA ALA A 189 -12.56 6.33 -23.58
C ALA A 189 -11.82 6.70 -22.28
N LEU A 190 -11.71 5.76 -21.32
CA LEU A 190 -10.86 5.93 -20.12
C LEU A 190 -9.39 6.15 -20.50
N GLY A 191 -8.86 5.37 -21.46
CA GLY A 191 -7.49 5.52 -21.95
C GLY A 191 -7.17 6.90 -22.53
N ARG A 192 -8.18 7.55 -23.12
CA ARG A 192 -8.07 8.93 -23.63
C ARG A 192 -8.20 10.00 -22.54
N ALA A 193 -8.95 9.72 -21.47
CA ALA A 193 -9.28 10.70 -20.41
C ALA A 193 -8.30 10.66 -19.22
N ALA A 194 -7.78 9.48 -18.86
CA ALA A 194 -6.94 9.31 -17.69
C ALA A 194 -5.48 9.63 -18.00
N PRO A 195 -4.74 10.23 -17.03
CA PRO A 195 -3.31 10.45 -17.17
C PRO A 195 -2.54 9.12 -17.22
N ARG A 196 -1.41 9.14 -17.91
CA ARG A 196 -0.52 7.97 -18.04
C ARG A 196 0.71 8.15 -17.18
N LEU A 197 1.10 7.08 -16.49
CA LEU A 197 2.34 7.02 -15.75
C LEU A 197 3.52 7.11 -16.72
N ARG A 198 4.44 8.00 -16.38
CA ARG A 198 5.66 8.20 -17.18
C ARG A 198 6.83 7.49 -16.52
N PRO A 199 7.66 6.79 -17.30
CA PRO A 199 8.90 6.20 -16.82
C PRO A 199 9.85 7.26 -16.24
N TYR A 200 11.05 6.86 -15.82
CA TYR A 200 12.08 7.77 -15.33
C TYR A 200 12.40 8.90 -16.33
N GLY A 201 12.75 10.08 -15.83
CA GLY A 201 13.22 11.22 -16.61
C GLY A 201 12.49 12.53 -16.27
N SER A 202 12.29 13.39 -17.26
CA SER A 202 11.85 14.80 -17.15
C SER A 202 10.47 15.07 -16.51
N HIS A 203 9.81 14.07 -15.93
CA HIS A 203 8.43 14.17 -15.46
C HIS A 203 8.25 14.00 -13.96
N GLY A 204 9.32 14.07 -13.19
CA GLY A 204 9.30 13.95 -11.74
C GLY A 204 9.20 12.49 -11.23
N SER A 205 9.31 12.35 -9.91
CA SER A 205 9.23 11.06 -9.23
C SER A 205 7.83 10.42 -9.35
N LEU A 206 7.74 9.11 -9.09
CA LEU A 206 6.46 8.40 -8.98
C LEU A 206 5.55 9.06 -7.93
N ARG A 207 6.13 9.46 -6.78
CA ARG A 207 5.42 10.21 -5.74
C ARG A 207 4.78 11.47 -6.31
N ALA A 208 5.57 12.30 -7.00
CA ALA A 208 5.08 13.56 -7.56
C ALA A 208 3.96 13.34 -8.59
N GLN A 209 4.04 12.28 -9.41
CA GLN A 209 3.00 11.95 -10.37
C GLN A 209 1.70 11.51 -9.68
N ILE A 210 1.79 10.66 -8.64
CA ILE A 210 0.63 10.22 -7.85
C ILE A 210 0.00 11.40 -7.13
N ASP A 211 0.80 12.22 -6.44
CA ASP A 211 0.33 13.38 -5.70
C ASP A 211 -0.37 14.38 -6.62
N HIS A 212 0.22 14.67 -7.78
CA HIS A 212 -0.39 15.55 -8.77
C HIS A 212 -1.76 15.02 -9.24
N VAL A 213 -1.86 13.72 -9.53
CA VAL A 213 -3.11 13.12 -9.99
C VAL A 213 -4.17 13.14 -8.90
N VAL A 214 -3.81 12.89 -7.65
CA VAL A 214 -4.73 12.93 -6.50
C VAL A 214 -5.19 14.35 -6.19
N ASP A 215 -4.25 15.31 -6.16
CA ASP A 215 -4.54 16.69 -5.74
C ASP A 215 -5.28 17.49 -6.83
N ALA A 216 -5.04 17.17 -8.12
CA ALA A 216 -5.75 17.79 -9.26
C ALA A 216 -7.05 17.08 -9.65
N HIS A 217 -7.43 16.00 -8.92
CA HIS A 217 -8.59 15.19 -9.29
C HIS A 217 -9.91 15.85 -8.89
N GLU A 218 -10.78 16.04 -9.87
CA GLU A 218 -12.19 16.40 -9.66
C GLU A 218 -13.04 15.12 -9.65
N ARG A 219 -13.92 15.00 -8.65
CA ARG A 219 -14.70 13.77 -8.43
C ARG A 219 -15.58 13.38 -9.61
N ASP A 220 -16.04 14.34 -10.38
CA ASP A 220 -16.88 14.16 -11.56
C ASP A 220 -16.10 14.00 -12.87
N ARG A 221 -14.78 14.05 -12.83
CA ARG A 221 -13.89 13.91 -14.01
C ARG A 221 -14.29 12.75 -14.91
N TYR A 222 -14.73 11.64 -14.34
CA TYR A 222 -15.13 10.43 -15.06
C TYR A 222 -16.65 10.19 -15.06
N ALA A 223 -17.48 11.21 -14.79
CA ALA A 223 -18.95 11.06 -14.70
C ALA A 223 -19.57 10.47 -15.98
N ALA A 224 -19.10 10.88 -17.16
CA ALA A 224 -19.58 10.35 -18.43
C ALA A 224 -19.23 8.85 -18.62
N LEU A 225 -18.06 8.40 -18.10
CA LEU A 225 -17.66 7.00 -18.10
C LEU A 225 -18.45 6.19 -17.06
N ALA A 226 -18.66 6.76 -15.89
CA ALA A 226 -19.46 6.16 -14.84
C ALA A 226 -20.90 5.87 -15.29
N ALA A 227 -21.49 6.79 -16.06
CA ALA A 227 -22.82 6.60 -16.65
C ALA A 227 -22.90 5.41 -17.61
N GLN A 228 -21.78 5.04 -18.25
CA GLN A 228 -21.71 3.87 -19.15
C GLN A 228 -21.42 2.55 -18.43
N THR A 229 -21.20 2.55 -17.13
CA THR A 229 -20.94 1.33 -16.35
C THR A 229 -22.23 0.51 -16.19
N SER A 230 -23.35 1.18 -15.92
CA SER A 230 -24.67 0.53 -15.80
C SER A 230 -25.77 1.51 -16.18
N SER A 231 -26.72 1.05 -16.99
CA SER A 231 -27.93 1.83 -17.32
C SER A 231 -28.97 1.82 -16.20
N SER A 232 -28.84 0.94 -15.24
CA SER A 232 -29.80 0.76 -14.13
C SER A 232 -29.04 0.58 -12.80
N PRO A 233 -28.31 1.62 -12.32
CA PRO A 233 -27.57 1.51 -11.07
C PRO A 233 -28.49 1.21 -9.87
N GLY A 234 -28.12 0.21 -9.07
CA GLY A 234 -28.88 -0.24 -7.89
C GLY A 234 -30.03 -1.22 -8.17
N GLU A 235 -30.32 -1.50 -9.45
CA GLU A 235 -31.49 -2.32 -9.84
C GLU A 235 -31.13 -3.72 -10.34
N SER A 236 -29.84 -4.00 -10.53
CA SER A 236 -29.39 -5.26 -11.17
C SER A 236 -29.90 -6.53 -10.46
N ALA A 237 -29.99 -6.52 -9.12
CA ALA A 237 -30.47 -7.66 -8.37
C ALA A 237 -31.95 -7.99 -8.70
N GLY A 238 -32.81 -6.96 -8.82
CA GLY A 238 -34.20 -7.10 -9.21
C GLY A 238 -34.35 -7.58 -10.65
N LEU A 239 -33.64 -6.91 -11.57
CA LEU A 239 -33.66 -7.24 -13.01
C LEU A 239 -33.18 -8.67 -13.27
N LEU A 240 -32.07 -9.09 -12.67
CA LEU A 240 -31.52 -10.44 -12.81
C LEU A 240 -32.46 -11.47 -12.21
N ARG A 241 -33.06 -11.19 -11.04
CA ARG A 241 -34.01 -12.11 -10.44
C ARG A 241 -35.25 -12.32 -11.33
N GLY A 242 -35.85 -11.24 -11.83
CA GLY A 242 -36.98 -11.32 -12.75
C GLY A 242 -36.64 -12.09 -14.00
N LEU A 243 -35.45 -11.84 -14.60
CA LEU A 243 -34.97 -12.58 -15.75
C LEU A 243 -34.84 -14.09 -15.46
N PHE A 244 -34.19 -14.47 -14.36
CA PHE A 244 -33.96 -15.88 -14.04
C PHE A 244 -35.27 -16.62 -13.74
N TYR A 245 -36.19 -16.02 -12.97
CA TYR A 245 -37.50 -16.64 -12.69
C TYR A 245 -38.34 -16.75 -13.98
N GLY A 246 -38.29 -15.76 -14.86
CA GLY A 246 -38.92 -15.83 -16.20
C GLY A 246 -38.34 -16.94 -17.06
N LEU A 247 -37.04 -17.13 -17.10
CA LEU A 247 -36.38 -18.21 -17.86
C LEU A 247 -36.67 -19.59 -17.29
N ILE A 248 -36.79 -19.73 -15.96
CA ILE A 248 -37.15 -21.00 -15.28
C ILE A 248 -38.66 -21.30 -15.43
N GLY A 249 -39.49 -20.30 -15.72
CA GLY A 249 -40.93 -20.44 -15.87
C GLY A 249 -41.69 -20.61 -14.56
N ILE A 250 -41.18 -20.08 -13.44
CA ILE A 250 -41.85 -20.10 -12.14
C ILE A 250 -42.05 -18.67 -11.63
N PRO A 251 -43.12 -18.40 -10.82
CA PRO A 251 -43.38 -17.07 -10.30
C PRO A 251 -42.32 -16.65 -9.28
N GLU A 252 -41.95 -15.38 -9.28
CA GLU A 252 -41.05 -14.83 -8.26
C GLU A 252 -41.67 -14.90 -6.85
N PRO A 253 -40.87 -15.18 -5.80
CA PRO A 253 -41.30 -15.11 -4.42
C PRO A 253 -41.69 -13.69 -4.00
N ALA A 254 -42.97 -13.42 -3.77
CA ALA A 254 -43.42 -12.06 -3.45
C ALA A 254 -42.94 -11.51 -2.10
N ARG A 255 -42.43 -12.36 -1.20
CA ARG A 255 -42.06 -11.99 0.19
C ARG A 255 -40.59 -11.60 0.36
N HIS A 256 -39.74 -11.80 -0.64
CA HIS A 256 -38.31 -11.58 -0.52
C HIS A 256 -37.85 -10.52 -1.53
N ALA A 257 -37.26 -9.44 -1.04
CA ALA A 257 -36.63 -8.46 -1.91
C ALA A 257 -35.38 -9.07 -2.60
N ALA A 258 -35.16 -8.74 -3.87
CA ALA A 258 -33.91 -9.03 -4.52
C ALA A 258 -32.82 -8.12 -3.94
N ARG A 259 -31.80 -8.69 -3.34
CA ARG A 259 -30.68 -7.96 -2.74
C ARG A 259 -29.37 -8.64 -3.07
N LEU A 260 -28.35 -7.83 -3.27
CA LEU A 260 -26.98 -8.30 -3.35
C LEU A 260 -26.38 -8.38 -1.93
N ASP A 261 -25.56 -9.38 -1.69
CA ASP A 261 -24.85 -9.49 -0.42
C ASP A 261 -23.91 -8.27 -0.22
N PRO A 262 -23.90 -7.68 0.99
CA PRO A 262 -22.97 -6.59 1.30
C PRO A 262 -21.53 -7.07 1.21
N LEU A 263 -20.61 -6.15 0.93
CA LEU A 263 -19.18 -6.46 0.93
C LEU A 263 -18.73 -6.69 2.37
N PRO A 264 -18.10 -7.85 2.70
CA PRO A 264 -17.55 -8.10 4.02
C PRO A 264 -16.34 -7.22 4.27
N LEU A 265 -15.94 -7.05 5.54
CA LEU A 265 -14.62 -6.49 5.84
C LEU A 265 -13.54 -7.47 5.39
N PRO A 266 -12.51 -7.01 4.66
CA PRO A 266 -11.38 -7.88 4.34
C PRO A 266 -10.65 -8.28 5.61
N PRO A 267 -10.02 -9.47 5.65
CA PRO A 267 -9.15 -9.85 6.76
C PRO A 267 -8.00 -8.84 6.85
N TYR A 268 -7.63 -8.48 8.08
CA TYR A 268 -6.43 -7.67 8.29
C TYR A 268 -5.19 -8.55 8.19
N GLU A 269 -4.38 -8.29 7.18
CA GLU A 269 -3.05 -8.87 7.05
C GLU A 269 -2.03 -7.76 7.21
N PRO A 270 -1.21 -7.78 8.30
CA PRO A 270 -0.14 -6.79 8.45
C PRO A 270 0.84 -6.93 7.29
N ALA A 271 1.36 -5.80 6.80
CA ALA A 271 2.42 -5.85 5.80
C ALA A 271 3.67 -6.45 6.40
N GLU A 272 4.27 -7.41 5.73
CA GLU A 272 5.60 -7.88 6.04
C GLU A 272 6.60 -6.76 5.68
N ARG A 273 7.28 -6.19 6.68
CA ARG A 273 8.28 -5.14 6.47
C ARG A 273 9.62 -5.61 7.00
N THR A 274 10.23 -6.52 6.25
CA THR A 274 11.56 -7.09 6.56
C THR A 274 12.65 -6.61 5.59
N ALA A 275 12.31 -5.71 4.65
CA ALA A 275 13.30 -5.05 3.82
C ALA A 275 14.06 -4.00 4.65
N PRO A 276 15.37 -3.81 4.38
CA PRO A 276 16.13 -2.68 4.87
C PRO A 276 15.47 -1.35 4.50
N VAL A 277 15.53 -0.39 5.41
CA VAL A 277 14.87 0.91 5.26
C VAL A 277 15.91 2.01 5.28
N ARG A 278 16.02 2.77 4.19
CA ARG A 278 16.73 4.04 4.18
C ARG A 278 15.87 5.09 4.85
N VAL A 279 16.42 5.75 5.84
CA VAL A 279 15.76 6.79 6.61
C VAL A 279 16.44 8.11 6.36
N LEU A 280 15.67 9.09 5.88
CA LEU A 280 16.08 10.48 5.75
C LEU A 280 15.52 11.24 6.96
N THR A 281 16.37 12.08 7.58
CA THR A 281 15.97 12.81 8.78
C THR A 281 16.39 14.27 8.71
N GLN A 282 15.52 15.14 9.20
CA GLN A 282 15.77 16.57 9.30
C GLN A 282 15.41 17.06 10.71
N LEU A 283 16.38 17.66 11.40
CA LEU A 283 16.13 18.30 12.68
C LEU A 283 15.44 19.66 12.47
N VAL A 284 14.46 19.95 13.31
CA VAL A 284 13.82 21.27 13.37
C VAL A 284 14.49 22.06 14.48
N ASP A 285 15.22 23.10 14.13
CA ASP A 285 16.10 23.85 15.08
C ASP A 285 15.37 24.84 15.98
N THR A 286 14.05 24.95 15.90
CA THR A 286 13.29 25.94 16.68
C THR A 286 12.34 25.29 17.67
N GLY A 287 12.65 25.40 18.97
CA GLY A 287 11.75 24.95 20.06
C GLY A 287 12.11 23.59 20.67
N PRO A 288 11.11 22.84 21.16
CA PRO A 288 11.33 21.50 21.72
C PRO A 288 11.84 20.52 20.65
N PRO A 289 12.54 19.44 21.04
CA PRO A 289 13.09 18.47 20.10
C PRO A 289 12.05 17.96 19.08
N GLU A 290 12.27 18.25 17.80
CA GLU A 290 11.44 17.76 16.70
C GLU A 290 12.34 17.26 15.58
N VAL A 291 12.04 16.05 15.06
CA VAL A 291 12.75 15.44 13.93
C VAL A 291 11.73 14.97 12.89
N ALA A 292 11.90 15.43 11.65
CA ALA A 292 11.20 14.86 10.51
C ALA A 292 11.90 13.55 10.11
N VAL A 293 11.11 12.53 9.84
CA VAL A 293 11.57 11.18 9.47
C VAL A 293 10.81 10.75 8.22
N THR A 294 11.55 10.39 7.17
CA THR A 294 11.01 9.87 5.93
C THR A 294 11.68 8.54 5.63
N ARG A 295 10.93 7.47 5.44
CA ARG A 295 11.44 6.10 5.35
C ARG A 295 11.08 5.45 4.02
N TYR A 296 12.08 4.88 3.35
CA TYR A 296 11.96 4.18 2.05
C TYR A 296 12.45 2.75 2.16
N ALA A 297 11.66 1.79 1.68
CA ALA A 297 11.93 0.35 1.78
C ALA A 297 12.64 -0.21 0.53
N GLY A 298 13.53 0.52 -0.08
CA GLY A 298 14.25 0.09 -1.28
C GLY A 298 15.63 0.69 -1.41
N PRO A 299 16.52 0.05 -2.21
CA PRO A 299 17.77 0.69 -2.60
C PRO A 299 17.44 1.89 -3.47
N VAL A 300 18.02 2.96 -3.10
CA VAL A 300 17.63 4.30 -3.50
C VAL A 300 18.16 4.68 -4.88
N HIS A 301 17.28 5.23 -5.69
CA HIS A 301 17.68 6.43 -6.43
C HIS A 301 17.61 7.58 -5.43
N GLU A 302 18.71 8.31 -5.26
CA GLU A 302 18.71 9.49 -4.40
C GLU A 302 17.64 10.44 -4.92
N PRO A 303 16.67 10.88 -4.09
CA PRO A 303 15.81 11.96 -4.49
C PRO A 303 16.71 13.16 -4.83
N GLU A 304 16.55 13.73 -6.01
CA GLU A 304 17.36 14.86 -6.50
C GLU A 304 17.27 16.12 -5.59
N ASP A 305 16.37 16.11 -4.60
CA ASP A 305 16.07 17.20 -3.67
C ASP A 305 16.43 16.89 -2.20
N THR A 306 17.42 16.05 -1.93
CA THR A 306 17.91 15.95 -0.55
C THR A 306 18.74 17.19 -0.21
N GLY A 307 18.08 18.15 0.44
CA GLY A 307 18.73 19.21 1.20
C GLY A 307 19.67 18.62 2.27
N PRO A 308 20.13 19.36 3.29
CA PRO A 308 21.07 18.90 4.32
C PRO A 308 20.42 17.85 5.26
N GLU A 309 19.88 16.78 4.69
CA GLU A 309 19.26 15.69 5.40
C GLU A 309 20.32 14.67 5.79
N ALA A 310 20.35 14.32 7.07
CA ALA A 310 21.13 13.17 7.52
C ALA A 310 20.40 11.88 7.12
N ALA A 311 21.13 10.93 6.55
CA ALA A 311 20.61 9.63 6.18
C ALA A 311 21.21 8.53 7.05
N HIS A 312 20.42 7.50 7.37
CA HIS A 312 20.90 6.28 8.02
C HIS A 312 20.15 5.05 7.53
N LEU A 313 20.71 3.88 7.78
CA LEU A 313 20.14 2.60 7.41
C LEU A 313 19.52 1.91 8.64
N ALA A 314 18.20 1.71 8.64
CA ALA A 314 17.48 0.92 9.64
C ALA A 314 17.12 -0.44 9.04
N VAL A 315 17.55 -1.54 9.69
CA VAL A 315 17.43 -2.88 9.15
C VAL A 315 16.69 -3.78 10.14
N PRO A 316 15.60 -4.45 9.70
CA PRO A 316 15.01 -5.54 10.46
C PRO A 316 15.99 -6.70 10.63
N GLU A 317 16.10 -7.27 11.85
CA GLU A 317 17.04 -8.38 12.10
C GLU A 317 16.74 -9.63 11.26
N ASP A 318 15.48 -9.84 10.90
CA ASP A 318 14.99 -10.95 10.07
C ASP A 318 15.06 -10.67 8.57
N THR A 319 15.80 -9.63 8.17
CA THR A 319 16.03 -9.32 6.76
C THR A 319 16.71 -10.47 6.01
N ALA A 320 16.34 -10.64 4.74
CA ALA A 320 17.08 -11.55 3.85
C ALA A 320 18.41 -10.96 3.35
N ASP A 321 18.63 -9.64 3.52
CA ASP A 321 19.84 -8.94 3.09
C ASP A 321 20.84 -8.83 4.24
N THR A 322 21.63 -9.90 4.41
CA THR A 322 22.66 -9.98 5.46
C THR A 322 23.80 -8.97 5.25
N GLY A 323 24.04 -8.53 4.01
CA GLY A 323 25.05 -7.52 3.70
C GLY A 323 24.63 -6.17 4.30
N GLN A 324 23.38 -5.74 4.10
CA GLN A 324 22.86 -4.51 4.70
C GLN A 324 22.72 -4.60 6.23
N LEU A 325 22.41 -5.78 6.76
CA LEU A 325 22.39 -5.98 8.22
C LEU A 325 23.77 -5.69 8.85
N SER A 326 24.85 -6.06 8.18
CA SER A 326 26.23 -5.84 8.69
C SER A 326 26.64 -4.35 8.71
N THR A 327 26.02 -3.51 7.89
CA THR A 327 26.29 -2.08 7.77
C THR A 327 25.20 -1.19 8.39
N ALA A 328 24.22 -1.80 9.06
CA ALA A 328 23.08 -1.08 9.64
C ALA A 328 23.51 -0.11 10.76
N ASP A 329 23.00 1.12 10.71
CA ASP A 329 23.10 2.08 11.81
C ASP A 329 22.10 1.74 12.95
N VAL A 330 20.93 1.25 12.56
CA VAL A 330 19.85 0.87 13.47
C VAL A 330 19.37 -0.54 13.12
N ILE A 331 19.38 -1.45 14.09
CA ILE A 331 18.83 -2.80 13.92
C ILE A 331 17.54 -2.92 14.73
N VAL A 332 16.48 -3.39 14.06
CA VAL A 332 15.12 -3.42 14.62
C VAL A 332 14.62 -4.85 14.70
N ARG A 333 13.98 -5.20 15.81
CA ARG A 333 13.17 -6.41 15.97
C ARG A 333 11.78 -6.06 16.47
N THR A 334 10.77 -6.78 16.01
CA THR A 334 9.40 -6.70 16.53
C THR A 334 9.00 -8.04 17.12
N ALA A 335 8.73 -8.06 18.43
CA ALA A 335 8.21 -9.24 19.13
C ALA A 335 7.53 -8.81 20.45
N ALA A 336 6.73 -9.70 21.05
CA ALA A 336 6.18 -9.47 22.37
C ALA A 336 7.30 -9.34 23.42
N GLU A 337 7.09 -8.49 24.43
CA GLU A 337 8.10 -8.24 25.48
C GLU A 337 8.45 -9.49 26.29
N ASP A 338 7.51 -10.41 26.39
CA ASP A 338 7.60 -11.68 27.12
C ASP A 338 7.76 -12.90 26.22
N ASP A 339 8.12 -12.73 24.94
CA ASP A 339 8.34 -13.86 24.02
C ASP A 339 9.52 -14.71 24.49
N PRO A 340 9.30 -15.96 24.96
CA PRO A 340 10.35 -16.76 25.57
C PRO A 340 11.44 -17.18 24.60
N ARG A 341 11.16 -17.11 23.29
CA ARG A 341 12.14 -17.45 22.23
C ARG A 341 13.16 -16.35 22.04
N MET A 342 12.81 -15.11 22.36
CA MET A 342 13.61 -13.92 22.05
C MET A 342 14.37 -13.41 23.27
N GLY A 343 13.98 -13.81 24.46
CA GLY A 343 14.48 -13.24 25.71
C GLY A 343 14.03 -11.80 25.94
N PRO A 344 14.40 -11.22 27.08
CA PRO A 344 13.98 -9.86 27.41
C PRO A 344 14.63 -8.82 26.48
N PRO A 345 13.92 -7.72 26.15
CA PRO A 345 14.41 -6.66 25.26
C PRO A 345 15.79 -6.11 25.62
N ALA A 346 16.08 -6.01 26.93
CA ALA A 346 17.37 -5.54 27.42
C ALA A 346 18.54 -6.47 27.05
N ALA A 347 18.34 -7.79 27.15
CA ALA A 347 19.36 -8.78 26.79
C ALA A 347 19.57 -8.83 25.29
N TRP A 348 18.50 -8.89 24.52
CA TRP A 348 18.57 -8.92 23.06
C TRP A 348 19.27 -7.67 22.49
N THR A 349 18.93 -6.47 22.97
CA THR A 349 19.54 -5.22 22.49
C THR A 349 21.04 -5.17 22.81
N ALA A 350 21.49 -5.76 23.94
CA ALA A 350 22.91 -5.84 24.29
C ALA A 350 23.65 -6.81 23.35
N ASP A 351 23.06 -7.97 23.08
CA ASP A 351 23.62 -8.99 22.19
C ASP A 351 23.75 -8.49 20.73
N VAL A 352 22.72 -7.80 20.22
CA VAL A 352 22.78 -7.18 18.88
C VAL A 352 23.95 -6.21 18.77
N LEU A 353 24.12 -5.29 19.72
CA LEU A 353 25.22 -4.33 19.68
C LEU A 353 26.59 -5.01 19.84
N ALA A 354 26.69 -6.14 20.53
CA ALA A 354 27.92 -6.93 20.61
C ALA A 354 28.27 -7.58 19.26
N ARG A 355 27.26 -8.11 18.55
CA ARG A 355 27.44 -8.77 17.25
C ARG A 355 27.68 -7.81 16.09
N HIS A 356 27.11 -6.61 16.15
CA HIS A 356 27.12 -5.64 15.03
C HIS A 356 27.89 -4.36 15.43
N PRO A 357 29.20 -4.28 15.17
CA PRO A 357 30.05 -3.19 15.66
C PRO A 357 29.72 -1.81 15.07
N TYR A 358 29.10 -1.75 13.91
CA TYR A 358 28.70 -0.49 13.27
C TYR A 358 27.31 0.00 13.68
N CYS A 359 26.48 -0.86 14.28
CA CYS A 359 25.14 -0.50 14.71
C CYS A 359 25.19 0.49 15.89
N ALA A 360 24.61 1.66 15.74
CA ALA A 360 24.52 2.69 16.78
C ALA A 360 23.39 2.44 17.78
N LEU A 361 22.24 1.95 17.28
CA LEU A 361 21.05 1.65 18.08
C LEU A 361 20.50 0.25 17.82
N ALA A 362 20.27 -0.54 18.87
CA ALA A 362 19.44 -1.74 18.80
C ALA A 362 18.04 -1.44 19.35
N VAL A 363 17.01 -1.79 18.58
CA VAL A 363 15.61 -1.41 18.79
C VAL A 363 14.73 -2.63 18.89
N TYR A 364 14.07 -2.82 20.01
CA TYR A 364 13.10 -3.89 20.23
C TYR A 364 11.69 -3.27 20.33
N VAL A 365 10.88 -3.44 19.29
CA VAL A 365 9.50 -2.98 19.23
C VAL A 365 8.61 -3.98 19.96
N THR A 366 8.03 -3.57 21.11
CA THR A 366 7.22 -4.42 21.99
C THR A 366 5.72 -4.20 21.85
N GLY A 367 5.31 -3.18 21.12
CA GLY A 367 3.89 -2.84 20.89
C GLY A 367 3.73 -1.81 19.80
N VAL A 368 2.49 -1.50 19.47
CA VAL A 368 2.14 -0.52 18.42
C VAL A 368 2.53 0.92 18.79
N ASP A 369 2.77 1.17 20.07
CA ASP A 369 2.99 2.48 20.66
C ASP A 369 4.38 2.63 21.29
N ARG A 370 5.19 1.55 21.36
CA ARG A 370 6.42 1.57 22.17
C ARG A 370 7.54 0.68 21.63
N CYS A 371 8.76 1.08 21.92
CA CYS A 371 9.95 0.26 21.74
C CYS A 371 10.97 0.47 22.87
N THR A 372 11.82 -0.54 23.08
CA THR A 372 13.02 -0.45 23.91
C THR A 372 14.23 -0.24 23.02
N VAL A 373 15.06 0.74 23.34
CA VAL A 373 16.23 1.13 22.53
C VAL A 373 17.48 1.08 23.41
N ARG A 374 18.54 0.42 22.92
CA ARG A 374 19.88 0.53 23.53
C ARG A 374 20.79 1.31 22.60
N ILE A 375 21.38 2.36 23.15
CA ILE A 375 22.44 3.14 22.48
C ILE A 375 23.77 2.38 22.64
N ARG A 376 24.66 2.49 21.70
CA ARG A 376 25.98 1.82 21.72
C ARG A 376 26.78 2.14 22.99
N GLY A 377 26.62 3.29 23.61
CA GLY A 377 27.17 3.65 24.90
C GLY A 377 26.61 2.92 26.11
N GLY A 378 25.69 1.93 25.93
CA GLY A 378 25.11 1.10 26.99
C GLY A 378 23.80 1.62 27.58
N THR A 379 23.44 2.87 27.36
CA THR A 379 22.19 3.46 27.87
C THR A 379 20.98 2.73 27.29
N LEU A 380 20.06 2.31 28.17
CA LEU A 380 18.80 1.65 27.81
C LEU A 380 17.64 2.63 27.99
N LEU A 381 16.81 2.76 26.96
CA LEU A 381 15.69 3.69 26.91
C LEU A 381 14.40 2.97 26.54
N ARG A 382 13.27 3.50 27.00
CA ARG A 382 11.93 3.19 26.49
C ARG A 382 11.40 4.42 25.78
N LEU A 383 10.97 4.23 24.54
CA LEU A 383 10.27 5.24 23.75
C LEU A 383 8.79 4.86 23.68
N THR A 384 7.89 5.77 24.02
CA THR A 384 6.45 5.49 24.05
C THR A 384 5.69 6.67 23.44
N ALA A 385 4.71 6.38 22.59
CA ALA A 385 3.81 7.39 22.06
C ALA A 385 3.06 8.10 23.19
N ALA A 386 3.14 9.42 23.24
CA ALA A 386 2.47 10.22 24.26
C ALA A 386 1.09 10.69 23.74
N PRO A 387 0.07 10.76 24.61
CA PRO A 387 -1.22 11.30 24.25
C PRO A 387 -1.15 12.81 23.96
N TYR A 388 -2.04 13.28 23.08
CA TYR A 388 -2.32 14.70 22.90
C TYR A 388 -3.36 15.19 23.93
N GLY A 389 -3.73 16.46 23.85
CA GLY A 389 -4.71 17.05 24.75
C GLY A 389 -6.10 16.40 24.75
N ASP A 390 -6.43 15.62 23.69
CA ASP A 390 -7.64 14.80 23.60
C ASP A 390 -7.50 13.41 24.28
N GLY A 391 -6.37 13.13 24.92
CA GLY A 391 -6.08 11.86 25.59
C GLY A 391 -5.71 10.70 24.67
N ARG A 392 -5.61 10.92 23.36
CA ARG A 392 -5.24 9.90 22.36
C ARG A 392 -3.82 10.15 21.84
N ALA A 393 -3.04 9.07 21.69
CA ALA A 393 -1.77 9.13 21.00
C ALA A 393 -1.99 8.98 19.48
N ARG A 394 -1.28 9.79 18.70
CA ARG A 394 -1.15 9.55 17.25
C ARG A 394 0.02 8.58 17.04
N LEU A 395 -0.30 7.39 16.56
CA LEU A 395 0.67 6.31 16.41
C LEU A 395 1.32 6.35 15.02
N CYS A 396 2.60 6.02 14.97
CA CYS A 396 3.29 5.53 13.78
C CYS A 396 4.15 4.33 14.21
N ASP A 397 4.86 3.72 13.27
CA ASP A 397 5.79 2.62 13.58
C ASP A 397 6.83 3.07 14.60
N PRO A 398 6.98 2.39 15.77
CA PRO A 398 7.95 2.78 16.79
C PRO A 398 9.41 2.76 16.32
N ALA A 399 9.75 2.07 15.22
CA ALA A 399 11.07 2.18 14.60
C ALA A 399 11.37 3.61 14.10
N ALA A 400 10.34 4.41 13.75
CA ALA A 400 10.51 5.82 13.42
C ALA A 400 10.91 6.66 14.65
N TYR A 401 10.42 6.29 15.87
CA TYR A 401 10.83 6.95 17.10
C TYR A 401 12.33 6.78 17.35
N ALA A 402 12.82 5.54 17.15
CA ALA A 402 14.24 5.22 17.28
C ALA A 402 15.09 5.92 16.20
N SER A 403 14.59 6.02 14.99
CA SER A 403 15.26 6.76 13.90
C SER A 403 15.36 8.26 14.20
N ALA A 404 14.34 8.86 14.80
CA ALA A 404 14.40 10.24 15.25
C ALA A 404 15.42 10.45 16.38
N LEU A 405 15.47 9.52 17.35
CA LEU A 405 16.48 9.53 18.40
C LEU A 405 17.89 9.36 17.83
N HIS A 406 18.08 8.45 16.87
CA HIS A 406 19.36 8.28 16.17
C HIS A 406 19.82 9.59 15.55
N ALA A 407 18.96 10.24 14.77
CA ALA A 407 19.28 11.51 14.12
C ALA A 407 19.64 12.62 15.12
N TRP A 408 18.91 12.70 16.25
CA TRP A 408 19.20 13.63 17.33
C TRP A 408 20.59 13.44 17.89
N LEU A 409 20.97 12.21 18.22
CA LEU A 409 22.28 11.87 18.76
C LEU A 409 23.40 12.01 17.75
N ALA A 410 23.16 11.61 16.50
CA ALA A 410 24.15 11.74 15.40
C ALA A 410 24.48 13.20 15.08
N ALA A 411 23.53 14.12 15.31
CA ALA A 411 23.76 15.56 15.23
C ALA A 411 24.51 16.15 16.45
N GLY A 412 24.98 15.31 17.37
CA GLY A 412 25.70 15.75 18.58
C GLY A 412 24.82 16.41 19.64
N LYS A 413 23.50 16.30 19.52
CA LYS A 413 22.58 16.86 20.51
C LYS A 413 22.53 16.01 21.79
N PRO A 414 22.47 16.61 22.99
CA PRO A 414 22.46 15.85 24.24
C PRO A 414 21.16 15.04 24.39
N LEU A 415 21.28 13.84 24.97
CA LEU A 415 20.13 13.00 25.30
C LEU A 415 19.21 13.66 26.34
N GLU A 416 19.78 14.46 27.23
CA GLU A 416 19.07 15.18 28.29
C GLU A 416 18.01 16.14 27.74
N ASP A 417 18.20 16.69 26.56
CA ASP A 417 17.22 17.59 25.92
C ASP A 417 15.92 16.85 25.56
N THR A 418 15.99 15.53 25.40
CA THR A 418 14.80 14.69 25.15
C THR A 418 14.01 14.31 26.41
N ALA A 419 14.41 14.79 27.60
CA ALA A 419 13.76 14.45 28.86
C ALA A 419 12.25 14.80 28.92
N HIS A 420 11.84 15.83 28.17
CA HIS A 420 10.44 16.23 28.03
C HIS A 420 9.75 15.61 26.80
N GLY A 421 10.42 14.65 26.16
CA GLY A 421 9.98 13.96 24.96
C GLY A 421 10.57 14.55 23.67
N ILE A 422 10.32 13.86 22.58
CA ILE A 422 10.69 14.25 21.21
C ILE A 422 9.44 14.21 20.32
N THR A 423 9.31 15.15 19.42
CA THR A 423 8.27 15.12 18.39
C THR A 423 8.85 14.47 17.14
N VAL A 424 8.23 13.41 16.66
CA VAL A 424 8.55 12.73 15.42
C VAL A 424 7.54 13.14 14.36
N ARG A 425 8.00 13.67 13.24
CA ARG A 425 7.14 14.04 12.12
C ARG A 425 7.31 13.05 10.96
N THR A 426 6.21 12.43 10.52
CA THR A 426 6.16 11.56 9.35
C THR A 426 5.17 12.16 8.36
N GLY A 427 5.65 12.67 7.22
CA GLY A 427 4.81 13.46 6.31
C GLY A 427 4.16 14.66 7.01
N ALA A 428 2.83 14.74 6.96
CA ALA A 428 2.04 15.79 7.65
C ALA A 428 1.74 15.47 9.12
N ALA A 429 1.91 14.21 9.55
CA ALA A 429 1.57 13.77 10.91
C ALA A 429 2.69 14.10 11.90
N ARG A 430 2.30 14.49 13.12
CA ARG A 430 3.19 14.70 14.27
C ARG A 430 2.86 13.68 15.34
N HIS A 431 3.90 13.09 15.92
CA HIS A 431 3.82 12.07 16.95
C HIS A 431 4.64 12.53 18.16
N ARG A 432 4.00 12.67 19.32
CA ARG A 432 4.72 12.97 20.56
C ARG A 432 5.22 11.66 21.15
N VAL A 433 6.51 11.63 21.53
CA VAL A 433 7.16 10.44 22.05
C VAL A 433 7.85 10.79 23.36
N THR A 434 7.54 10.06 24.43
CA THR A 434 8.28 10.15 25.70
C THR A 434 9.55 9.31 25.62
N VAL A 435 10.61 9.79 26.27
CA VAL A 435 11.92 9.12 26.36
C VAL A 435 12.22 8.86 27.83
N GLU A 436 12.21 7.60 28.22
CA GLU A 436 12.46 7.18 29.61
C GLU A 436 13.73 6.35 29.69
N ARG A 437 14.63 6.68 30.63
CA ARG A 437 15.81 5.84 30.93
C ARG A 437 15.37 4.64 31.77
N LEU A 438 15.69 3.44 31.30
CA LEU A 438 15.50 2.21 32.04
C LEU A 438 16.75 1.90 32.88
N ARG A 439 16.56 1.40 34.08
CA ARG A 439 17.66 0.86 34.88
C ARG A 439 18.07 -0.49 34.28
N THR A 440 19.33 -0.66 33.96
CA THR A 440 19.90 -1.98 33.79
C THR A 440 20.02 -2.59 35.17
N ASP A 441 19.09 -3.50 35.52
CA ASP A 441 19.38 -4.40 36.65
C ASP A 441 20.56 -5.28 36.15
N ASP A 442 21.75 -4.92 36.61
CA ASP A 442 22.89 -5.81 36.58
C ASP A 442 22.48 -7.01 37.43
N GLY A 443 22.02 -8.11 36.76
CA GLY A 443 21.70 -9.37 37.39
C GLY A 443 22.96 -9.95 38.04
N ALA A 444 23.31 -9.44 39.21
CA ALA A 444 24.14 -10.20 40.12
C ALA A 444 23.29 -11.38 40.60
N PRO A 445 23.71 -12.63 40.44
CA PRO A 445 23.04 -13.75 41.05
C PRO A 445 23.06 -13.53 42.57
N ARG A 446 21.87 -13.34 43.16
CA ARG A 446 21.77 -13.49 44.62
C ARG A 446 22.02 -14.97 44.89
N GLY A 447 23.18 -15.21 45.50
CA GLY A 447 23.62 -16.49 45.98
C GLY A 447 22.66 -17.17 46.99
#